data_a2c628cfd0d5174de0e84b9f5153b84d
#
_entry.id   a2c628cfd0d5174de0e84b9f5153b84d
#
_cell.length_a   1.000
_cell.length_b   1.000
_cell.length_c   1.000
_cell.angle_alpha   90.00
_cell.angle_beta   90.00
_cell.angle_gamma   90.00
#
_symmetry.space_group_name_H-M   'P 1'
#
loop_
_entity.id
_entity.type
_entity.pdbx_description
1 polymer ?
#
loop_
_entity_poly.entity_id
_entity_poly.type
_entity_poly.pdbx_seq_one_letter_code
_entity_poly.pdbx_strand_id
1 'polypeptide(L)'
;MNYSNIIKKNEDFLHHGLNQINSQLVPMVVEQTSRGERAYDIYSRLLKERIIFLGTAVYDEVASLIIAQLLFLESEDPDKDIMIYINSPGGSVTAGLGIYDTMQYIRPDISTMCVGMAASMGQLLLTGGAKGKRIALPHSKILMHQPWASGLGGQTTDILIHARDMEKTRETLFKITAEHSGQPVEKVMIDAERDNIMNPEEAKKYGLIDEILLHREKKDKK
;
A
#
# COMPACT_ATOMS: atom_id res chain seq x y z
N MET A 1 10.55 39.13 20.29
CA MET A 1 10.13 37.72 20.36
C MET A 1 10.00 37.22 18.93
N ASN A 2 10.73 36.19 18.55
CA ASN A 2 10.87 35.77 17.16
C ASN A 2 9.76 34.75 16.80
N TYR A 3 8.78 35.14 16.00
CA TYR A 3 7.62 34.34 15.60
C TYR A 3 8.00 32.97 15.02
N SER A 4 9.14 32.85 14.32
CA SER A 4 9.66 31.61 13.78
C SER A 4 9.98 30.54 14.84
N ASN A 5 10.39 30.96 16.05
CA ASN A 5 10.68 30.02 17.16
C ASN A 5 9.42 29.50 17.84
N ILE A 6 8.30 30.23 17.75
CA ILE A 6 7.00 29.81 18.30
C ILE A 6 6.36 28.77 17.38
N ILE A 7 6.46 28.98 16.06
CA ILE A 7 5.92 28.02 15.07
C ILE A 7 6.67 26.70 15.15
N LYS A 8 8.01 26.73 15.15
CA LYS A 8 8.84 25.53 15.24
C LYS A 8 8.60 24.72 16.53
N LYS A 9 8.42 25.41 17.64
CA LYS A 9 8.12 24.78 18.95
C LYS A 9 6.74 24.11 18.98
N ASN A 10 5.76 24.67 18.26
CA ASN A 10 4.42 24.08 18.12
C ASN A 10 4.40 22.87 17.18
N GLU A 11 5.20 22.91 16.11
CA GLU A 11 5.35 21.76 15.19
C GLU A 11 6.03 20.59 15.90
N ASP A 12 7.11 20.81 16.63
CA ASP A 12 7.79 19.78 17.41
C ASP A 12 6.88 19.18 18.52
N PHE A 13 6.03 20.02 19.15
CA PHE A 13 5.08 19.56 20.18
C PHE A 13 3.94 18.73 19.56
N LEU A 14 3.43 19.11 18.40
CA LEU A 14 2.40 18.38 17.67
C LEU A 14 2.95 17.04 17.15
N HIS A 15 4.17 17.01 16.59
CA HIS A 15 4.80 15.77 16.15
C HIS A 15 5.09 14.81 17.31
N HIS A 16 5.56 15.31 18.46
CA HIS A 16 5.80 14.48 19.64
C HIS A 16 4.49 13.96 20.26
N GLY A 17 3.47 14.79 20.32
CA GLY A 17 2.14 14.43 20.82
C GLY A 17 1.45 13.38 19.93
N LEU A 18 1.51 13.54 18.61
CA LEU A 18 0.94 12.59 17.65
C LEU A 18 1.65 11.22 17.68
N ASN A 19 2.98 11.19 17.83
CA ASN A 19 3.73 9.93 17.94
C ASN A 19 3.42 9.18 19.25
N GLN A 20 3.20 9.89 20.36
CA GLN A 20 2.79 9.25 21.63
C GLN A 20 1.35 8.73 21.58
N ILE A 21 0.45 9.45 20.93
CA ILE A 21 -0.95 9.01 20.75
C ILE A 21 -1.00 7.75 19.88
N ASN A 22 -0.23 7.68 18.79
CA ASN A 22 -0.20 6.53 17.90
C ASN A 22 0.32 5.26 18.59
N SER A 23 1.31 5.36 19.48
CA SER A 23 1.84 4.20 20.21
C SER A 23 0.88 3.65 21.29
N GLN A 24 -0.07 4.45 21.77
CA GLN A 24 -1.08 4.05 22.76
C GLN A 24 -2.37 3.47 22.12
N LEU A 25 -2.57 3.63 20.81
CA LEU A 25 -3.80 3.20 20.11
C LEU A 25 -3.75 1.77 19.58
N VAL A 26 -2.62 1.06 19.69
CA VAL A 26 -2.53 -0.34 19.25
C VAL A 26 -3.05 -1.24 20.37
N PRO A 27 -4.27 -1.82 20.26
CA PRO A 27 -4.83 -2.63 21.32
C PRO A 27 -4.10 -3.97 21.44
N MET A 28 -3.98 -4.43 22.69
CA MET A 28 -3.52 -5.77 22.99
C MET A 28 -4.71 -6.73 23.04
N VAL A 29 -4.55 -7.91 22.47
CA VAL A 29 -5.50 -9.01 22.53
C VAL A 29 -4.86 -10.20 23.25
N VAL A 30 -5.63 -10.88 24.10
CA VAL A 30 -5.19 -12.07 24.83
C VAL A 30 -5.83 -13.30 24.21
N GLU A 31 -5.00 -14.24 23.78
CA GLU A 31 -5.41 -15.53 23.27
C GLU A 31 -5.21 -16.61 24.35
N GLN A 32 -6.27 -17.33 24.69
CA GLN A 32 -6.16 -18.48 25.58
C GLN A 32 -5.79 -19.72 24.77
N THR A 33 -4.71 -20.37 25.16
CA THR A 33 -4.23 -21.62 24.54
C THR A 33 -4.16 -22.71 25.59
N SER A 34 -4.02 -23.96 25.16
CA SER A 34 -3.78 -25.10 26.06
C SER A 34 -2.49 -24.99 26.88
N ARG A 35 -1.60 -24.07 26.52
CA ARG A 35 -0.31 -23.79 27.19
C ARG A 35 -0.33 -22.49 28.04
N GLY A 36 -1.51 -21.87 28.24
CA GLY A 36 -1.68 -20.62 28.96
C GLY A 36 -2.09 -19.44 28.06
N GLU A 37 -2.12 -18.26 28.67
CA GLU A 37 -2.47 -17.00 27.99
C GLU A 37 -1.27 -16.41 27.26
N ARG A 38 -1.52 -15.90 26.04
CA ARG A 38 -0.54 -15.11 25.29
C ARG A 38 -1.15 -13.79 24.87
N ALA A 39 -0.46 -12.70 25.15
CA ALA A 39 -0.82 -11.36 24.70
C ALA A 39 -0.11 -11.04 23.37
N TYR A 40 -0.86 -10.48 22.44
CA TYR A 40 -0.37 -9.97 21.16
C TYR A 40 -0.89 -8.56 20.95
N ASP A 41 -0.15 -7.70 20.28
CA ASP A 41 -0.77 -6.56 19.66
C ASP A 41 -1.67 -7.01 18.49
N ILE A 42 -2.64 -6.18 18.11
CA ILE A 42 -3.64 -6.56 17.11
C ILE A 42 -3.02 -6.90 15.76
N TYR A 43 -1.95 -6.20 15.33
CA TYR A 43 -1.29 -6.48 14.04
C TYR A 43 -0.53 -7.79 14.07
N SER A 44 0.21 -8.07 15.13
CA SER A 44 0.86 -9.38 15.35
C SER A 44 -0.14 -10.52 15.40
N ARG A 45 -1.33 -10.30 15.98
CA ARG A 45 -2.39 -11.32 15.99
C ARG A 45 -2.97 -11.56 14.60
N LEU A 46 -3.18 -10.49 13.82
CA LEU A 46 -3.66 -10.60 12.45
C LEU A 46 -2.62 -11.21 11.51
N LEU A 47 -1.34 -10.96 11.74
CA LEU A 47 -0.25 -11.58 10.98
C LEU A 47 -0.25 -13.12 11.10
N LYS A 48 -0.64 -13.68 12.24
CA LYS A 48 -0.86 -15.14 12.39
C LYS A 48 -1.94 -15.68 11.46
N GLU A 49 -2.91 -14.86 11.08
CA GLU A 49 -3.94 -15.17 10.09
C GLU A 49 -3.51 -14.79 8.66
N ARG A 50 -2.21 -14.51 8.48
CA ARG A 50 -1.61 -14.11 7.20
C ARG A 50 -2.17 -12.79 6.64
N ILE A 51 -2.53 -11.87 7.54
CA ILE A 51 -3.09 -10.56 7.21
C ILE A 51 -2.06 -9.48 7.51
N ILE A 52 -1.75 -8.66 6.51
CA ILE A 52 -0.87 -7.49 6.58
C ILE A 52 -1.70 -6.22 6.35
N PHE A 53 -1.35 -5.12 7.02
CA PHE A 53 -1.97 -3.81 6.83
C PHE A 53 -0.98 -2.80 6.28
N LEU A 54 -1.32 -2.20 5.12
CA LEU A 54 -0.75 -0.96 4.63
C LEU A 54 -1.76 0.16 4.90
N GLY A 55 -1.72 0.73 6.11
CA GLY A 55 -2.67 1.74 6.61
C GLY A 55 -2.14 3.17 6.63
N THR A 56 -0.98 3.42 6.01
CA THR A 56 -0.30 4.72 6.02
C THR A 56 0.30 5.04 4.65
N ALA A 57 1.00 6.18 4.54
CA ALA A 57 1.84 6.45 3.39
C ALA A 57 2.98 5.41 3.28
N VAL A 58 3.42 5.17 2.04
CA VAL A 58 4.53 4.27 1.71
C VAL A 58 5.84 5.03 1.86
N TYR A 59 6.67 4.61 2.82
CA TYR A 59 8.02 5.09 3.05
C TYR A 59 8.93 3.93 3.46
N ASP A 60 10.23 4.14 3.57
CA ASP A 60 11.23 3.07 3.65
C ASP A 60 11.03 2.14 4.86
N GLU A 61 10.66 2.68 6.03
CA GLU A 61 10.43 1.88 7.24
C GLU A 61 9.17 0.99 7.10
N VAL A 62 8.09 1.53 6.52
CA VAL A 62 6.87 0.76 6.25
C VAL A 62 7.14 -0.32 5.22
N ALA A 63 7.88 0.00 4.16
CA ALA A 63 8.25 -0.98 3.15
C ALA A 63 9.09 -2.11 3.74
N SER A 64 10.12 -1.78 4.52
CA SER A 64 10.97 -2.76 5.20
C SER A 64 10.16 -3.70 6.09
N LEU A 65 9.19 -3.16 6.83
CA LEU A 65 8.32 -3.96 7.70
C LEU A 65 7.40 -4.89 6.89
N ILE A 66 6.77 -4.41 5.82
CA ILE A 66 5.89 -5.22 4.97
C ILE A 66 6.69 -6.33 4.28
N ILE A 67 7.86 -6.00 3.73
CA ILE A 67 8.76 -6.98 3.09
C ILE A 67 9.16 -8.07 4.09
N ALA A 68 9.55 -7.70 5.31
CA ALA A 68 9.89 -8.67 6.35
C ALA A 68 8.70 -9.58 6.70
N GLN A 69 7.48 -9.04 6.79
CA GLN A 69 6.26 -9.82 7.04
C GLN A 69 5.94 -10.77 5.89
N LEU A 70 6.11 -10.35 4.62
CA LEU A 70 5.91 -11.19 3.45
C LEU A 70 6.86 -12.38 3.45
N LEU A 71 8.17 -12.14 3.64
CA LEU A 71 9.19 -13.18 3.70
C LEU A 71 8.98 -14.14 4.89
N PHE A 72 8.58 -13.61 6.05
CA PHE A 72 8.23 -14.42 7.21
C PHE A 72 7.05 -15.35 6.92
N LEU A 73 5.96 -14.83 6.34
CA LEU A 73 4.78 -15.63 6.02
C LEU A 73 5.05 -16.67 4.94
N GLU A 74 5.90 -16.37 3.95
CA GLU A 74 6.37 -17.36 2.99
C GLU A 74 7.12 -18.49 3.69
N SER A 75 8.03 -18.16 4.63
CA SER A 75 8.80 -19.19 5.36
C SER A 75 7.95 -20.07 6.26
N GLU A 76 6.81 -19.57 6.77
CA GLU A 76 5.87 -20.33 7.61
C GLU A 76 5.01 -21.30 6.78
N ASP A 77 4.50 -20.88 5.63
CA ASP A 77 3.70 -21.71 4.73
C ASP A 77 3.69 -21.10 3.32
N PRO A 78 4.49 -21.63 2.39
CA PRO A 78 4.61 -21.08 1.04
C PRO A 78 3.39 -21.36 0.13
N ASP A 79 2.48 -22.23 0.54
CA ASP A 79 1.34 -22.65 -0.28
C ASP A 79 0.04 -21.92 0.08
N LYS A 80 0.04 -21.10 1.15
CA LYS A 80 -1.12 -20.32 1.56
C LYS A 80 -1.02 -18.86 1.17
N ASP A 81 -2.13 -18.32 0.68
CA ASP A 81 -2.25 -16.91 0.32
C ASP A 81 -1.92 -15.97 1.49
N ILE A 82 -1.47 -14.78 1.14
CA ILE A 82 -1.28 -13.66 2.06
C ILE A 82 -2.27 -12.56 1.66
N MET A 83 -2.97 -11.98 2.63
CA MET A 83 -3.91 -10.88 2.42
C MET A 83 -3.28 -9.55 2.84
N ILE A 84 -3.24 -8.57 1.92
CA ILE A 84 -2.83 -7.20 2.24
C ILE A 84 -4.05 -6.27 2.19
N TYR A 85 -4.39 -5.68 3.35
CA TYR A 85 -5.37 -4.59 3.42
C TYR A 85 -4.70 -3.26 3.16
N ILE A 86 -5.24 -2.47 2.24
CA ILE A 86 -4.64 -1.21 1.76
C ILE A 86 -5.58 -0.05 2.06
N ASN A 87 -5.09 0.91 2.86
CA ASN A 87 -5.67 2.23 3.06
C ASN A 87 -4.54 3.25 3.04
N SER A 88 -4.06 3.58 1.83
CA SER A 88 -2.82 4.33 1.65
C SER A 88 -2.96 5.43 0.59
N PRO A 89 -2.44 6.63 0.85
CA PRO A 89 -2.33 7.69 -0.15
C PRO A 89 -1.19 7.47 -1.16
N GLY A 90 -0.42 6.37 -1.04
CA GLY A 90 0.81 6.15 -1.78
C GLY A 90 2.03 6.72 -1.05
N GLY A 91 3.07 7.09 -1.78
CA GLY A 91 4.31 7.65 -1.20
C GLY A 91 5.55 7.34 -2.03
N SER A 92 6.66 6.99 -1.39
CA SER A 92 7.94 6.71 -2.03
C SER A 92 7.83 5.61 -3.08
N VAL A 93 8.21 5.94 -4.32
CA VAL A 93 8.18 5.00 -5.44
C VAL A 93 9.15 3.84 -5.21
N THR A 94 10.37 4.13 -4.77
CA THR A 94 11.39 3.11 -4.52
C THR A 94 10.95 2.13 -3.43
N ALA A 95 10.41 2.65 -2.32
CA ALA A 95 9.87 1.85 -1.24
C ALA A 95 8.70 0.97 -1.71
N GLY A 96 7.79 1.55 -2.50
CA GLY A 96 6.64 0.83 -3.06
C GLY A 96 7.03 -0.24 -4.07
N LEU A 97 8.02 0.01 -4.93
CA LEU A 97 8.55 -1.00 -5.85
C LEU A 97 9.22 -2.15 -5.09
N GLY A 98 9.92 -1.88 -3.99
CA GLY A 98 10.47 -2.94 -3.13
C GLY A 98 9.40 -3.87 -2.58
N ILE A 99 8.24 -3.32 -2.15
CA ILE A 99 7.09 -4.14 -1.73
C ILE A 99 6.55 -4.92 -2.93
N TYR A 100 6.30 -4.25 -4.07
CA TYR A 100 5.77 -4.87 -5.28
C TYR A 100 6.64 -6.03 -5.76
N ASP A 101 7.93 -5.81 -5.90
CA ASP A 101 8.87 -6.85 -6.34
C ASP A 101 8.86 -8.04 -5.38
N THR A 102 8.77 -7.81 -4.08
CA THR A 102 8.65 -8.87 -3.08
C THR A 102 7.34 -9.64 -3.24
N MET A 103 6.21 -8.95 -3.47
CA MET A 103 4.91 -9.59 -3.73
C MET A 103 4.96 -10.50 -4.96
N GLN A 104 5.73 -10.13 -6.01
CA GLN A 104 5.89 -10.94 -7.22
C GLN A 104 6.92 -12.05 -7.05
N TYR A 105 7.91 -11.86 -6.17
CA TYR A 105 9.03 -12.80 -5.97
C TYR A 105 8.66 -14.01 -5.11
N ILE A 106 7.87 -13.81 -4.06
CA ILE A 106 7.51 -14.88 -3.12
C ILE A 106 6.51 -15.86 -3.73
N ARG A 107 6.51 -17.09 -3.24
CA ARG A 107 5.65 -18.16 -3.76
C ARG A 107 4.17 -18.02 -3.45
N PRO A 108 3.75 -17.55 -2.24
CA PRO A 108 2.35 -17.36 -1.93
C PRO A 108 1.66 -16.34 -2.87
N ASP A 109 0.43 -16.63 -3.29
CA ASP A 109 -0.39 -15.61 -3.94
C ASP A 109 -0.72 -14.48 -2.98
N ILE A 110 -0.59 -13.25 -3.46
CA ILE A 110 -0.93 -12.06 -2.68
C ILE A 110 -2.34 -11.60 -3.06
N SER A 111 -3.26 -11.76 -2.13
CA SER A 111 -4.58 -11.13 -2.22
C SER A 111 -4.52 -9.69 -1.70
N THR A 112 -5.13 -8.75 -2.41
CA THR A 112 -5.12 -7.33 -2.02
C THR A 112 -6.53 -6.81 -1.84
N MET A 113 -6.75 -5.96 -0.83
CA MET A 113 -8.06 -5.36 -0.56
C MET A 113 -7.96 -3.87 -0.25
N CYS A 114 -8.58 -3.05 -1.08
CA CYS A 114 -8.72 -1.63 -0.79
C CYS A 114 -9.82 -1.37 0.24
N VAL A 115 -9.44 -0.72 1.35
CA VAL A 115 -10.33 -0.29 2.45
C VAL A 115 -10.17 1.21 2.64
N GLY A 116 -11.09 1.98 2.13
CA GLY A 116 -11.02 3.44 2.14
C GLY A 116 -10.32 4.01 0.91
N MET A 117 -9.00 3.93 0.82
CA MET A 117 -8.24 4.50 -0.31
C MET A 117 -7.04 3.64 -0.72
N ALA A 118 -6.84 3.53 -2.03
CA ALA A 118 -5.59 3.08 -2.61
C ALA A 118 -5.15 4.08 -3.70
N ALA A 119 -4.21 4.95 -3.37
CA ALA A 119 -3.77 6.02 -4.27
C ALA A 119 -2.29 5.88 -4.65
N SER A 120 -1.93 6.25 -5.89
CA SER A 120 -0.54 6.30 -6.35
C SER A 120 0.16 4.93 -6.14
N MET A 121 1.25 4.86 -5.38
CA MET A 121 1.88 3.58 -5.04
C MET A 121 0.92 2.61 -4.33
N GLY A 122 -0.05 3.09 -3.56
CA GLY A 122 -1.09 2.24 -2.96
C GLY A 122 -2.00 1.59 -4.01
N GLN A 123 -2.33 2.29 -5.09
CA GLN A 123 -3.06 1.73 -6.23
C GLN A 123 -2.20 0.69 -6.97
N LEU A 124 -0.92 0.95 -7.20
CA LEU A 124 -0.03 0.01 -7.86
C LEU A 124 0.08 -1.30 -7.06
N LEU A 125 0.24 -1.23 -5.74
CA LEU A 125 0.27 -2.40 -4.86
C LEU A 125 -1.08 -3.15 -4.84
N LEU A 126 -2.21 -2.44 -4.85
CA LEU A 126 -3.54 -3.05 -4.98
C LEU A 126 -3.64 -3.84 -6.29
N THR A 127 -3.27 -3.21 -7.40
CA THR A 127 -3.36 -3.80 -8.74
C THR A 127 -2.34 -4.92 -8.94
N GLY A 128 -1.20 -4.87 -8.23
CA GLY A 128 -0.14 -5.88 -8.24
C GLY A 128 -0.47 -7.18 -7.50
N GLY A 129 -1.64 -7.31 -6.89
CA GLY A 129 -2.13 -8.57 -6.32
C GLY A 129 -2.35 -9.65 -7.37
N ALA A 130 -2.45 -10.90 -6.93
CA ALA A 130 -2.73 -12.04 -7.80
C ALA A 130 -4.06 -11.88 -8.53
N LYS A 131 -4.08 -12.25 -9.81
CA LYS A 131 -5.28 -12.13 -10.65
C LYS A 131 -6.44 -12.93 -10.06
N GLY A 132 -7.61 -12.30 -9.99
CA GLY A 132 -8.81 -12.84 -9.35
C GLY A 132 -8.87 -12.62 -7.84
N LYS A 133 -7.82 -12.03 -7.22
CA LYS A 133 -7.70 -11.82 -5.77
C LYS A 133 -7.51 -10.33 -5.40
N ARG A 134 -7.78 -9.41 -6.32
CA ARG A 134 -7.68 -7.96 -6.11
C ARG A 134 -9.08 -7.41 -5.83
N ILE A 135 -9.27 -6.87 -4.64
CA ILE A 135 -10.61 -6.60 -4.08
C ILE A 135 -10.72 -5.13 -3.66
N ALA A 136 -11.92 -4.57 -3.73
CA ALA A 136 -12.23 -3.30 -3.09
C ALA A 136 -13.55 -3.37 -2.31
N LEU A 137 -13.65 -2.59 -1.22
CA LEU A 137 -14.93 -2.35 -0.55
C LEU A 137 -15.74 -1.27 -1.31
N PRO A 138 -17.08 -1.25 -1.18
CA PRO A 138 -17.97 -0.48 -2.08
C PRO A 138 -17.76 1.04 -2.09
N HIS A 139 -17.21 1.60 -1.03
CA HIS A 139 -16.98 3.05 -0.89
C HIS A 139 -15.50 3.44 -0.96
N SER A 140 -14.66 2.53 -1.42
CA SER A 140 -13.23 2.78 -1.60
C SER A 140 -12.98 3.75 -2.76
N LYS A 141 -11.83 4.41 -2.71
CA LYS A 141 -11.32 5.26 -3.80
C LYS A 141 -10.01 4.68 -4.30
N ILE A 142 -9.90 4.53 -5.61
CA ILE A 142 -8.68 4.10 -6.28
C ILE A 142 -8.20 5.25 -7.14
N LEU A 143 -6.97 5.74 -6.90
CA LEU A 143 -6.41 6.87 -7.63
C LEU A 143 -5.14 6.46 -8.35
N MET A 144 -5.13 6.66 -9.66
CA MET A 144 -3.99 6.46 -10.53
C MET A 144 -3.49 7.81 -11.05
N HIS A 145 -2.19 8.05 -10.97
CA HIS A 145 -1.52 9.22 -11.54
C HIS A 145 -0.04 8.92 -11.79
N GLN A 146 0.63 9.78 -12.58
CA GLN A 146 2.05 9.69 -12.80
C GLN A 146 2.87 10.05 -11.54
N PRO A 147 4.13 9.56 -11.42
CA PRO A 147 5.00 9.98 -10.32
C PRO A 147 5.31 11.48 -10.40
N TRP A 148 5.44 12.10 -9.25
CA TRP A 148 5.85 13.50 -9.14
C TRP A 148 7.00 13.64 -8.15
N ALA A 149 7.83 14.66 -8.32
CA ALA A 149 8.87 15.01 -7.37
C ALA A 149 8.78 16.50 -7.01
N SER A 150 9.11 16.81 -5.78
CA SER A 150 9.28 18.17 -5.30
C SER A 150 10.75 18.43 -4.96
N GLY A 151 11.18 19.70 -5.08
CA GLY A 151 12.51 20.11 -4.61
C GLY A 151 13.69 19.63 -5.46
N LEU A 152 13.46 19.31 -6.76
CA LEU A 152 14.59 19.07 -7.66
C LEU A 152 15.44 20.32 -7.78
N GLY A 153 16.64 20.29 -7.22
CA GLY A 153 17.62 21.36 -7.24
C GLY A 153 19.03 20.84 -7.48
N GLY A 154 19.96 21.73 -7.79
CA GLY A 154 21.35 21.36 -8.03
C GLY A 154 21.88 21.95 -9.33
N GLN A 155 22.97 21.39 -9.83
CA GLN A 155 23.54 21.76 -11.13
C GLN A 155 22.62 21.31 -12.27
N THR A 156 22.65 22.04 -13.39
CA THR A 156 21.82 21.72 -14.57
C THR A 156 21.96 20.26 -15.00
N THR A 157 23.19 19.73 -14.98
CA THR A 157 23.47 18.33 -15.34
C THR A 157 22.77 17.35 -14.39
N ASP A 158 22.78 17.61 -13.09
CA ASP A 158 22.13 16.76 -12.08
C ASP A 158 20.61 16.76 -12.25
N ILE A 159 20.02 17.93 -12.50
CA ILE A 159 18.58 18.07 -12.78
C ILE A 159 18.19 17.24 -14.00
N LEU A 160 18.99 17.29 -15.09
CA LEU A 160 18.73 16.49 -16.29
C LEU A 160 18.87 14.98 -16.05
N ILE A 161 19.82 14.55 -15.20
CA ILE A 161 19.97 13.15 -14.81
C ILE A 161 18.70 12.69 -14.04
N HIS A 162 18.28 13.45 -13.04
CA HIS A 162 17.07 13.13 -12.27
C HIS A 162 15.81 13.13 -13.13
N ALA A 163 15.64 14.08 -14.05
CA ALA A 163 14.51 14.12 -14.96
C ALA A 163 14.42 12.87 -15.84
N ARG A 164 15.54 12.40 -16.39
CA ARG A 164 15.60 11.16 -17.18
C ARG A 164 15.31 9.91 -16.36
N ASP A 165 15.76 9.88 -15.11
CA ASP A 165 15.50 8.77 -14.19
C ASP A 165 14.01 8.70 -13.81
N MET A 166 13.40 9.86 -13.54
CA MET A 166 11.95 9.97 -13.32
C MET A 166 11.15 9.50 -14.54
N GLU A 167 11.58 9.82 -15.75
CA GLU A 167 10.93 9.35 -16.98
C GLU A 167 10.95 7.82 -17.09
N LYS A 168 12.09 7.19 -16.84
CA LYS A 168 12.21 5.72 -16.81
C LYS A 168 11.34 5.11 -15.71
N THR A 169 11.33 5.70 -14.54
CA THR A 169 10.48 5.28 -13.42
C THR A 169 9.00 5.33 -13.81
N ARG A 170 8.56 6.45 -14.42
CA ARG A 170 7.18 6.61 -14.93
C ARG A 170 6.80 5.51 -15.91
N GLU A 171 7.67 5.23 -16.89
CA GLU A 171 7.44 4.14 -17.84
C GLU A 171 7.32 2.78 -17.17
N THR A 172 8.15 2.49 -16.16
CA THR A 172 8.11 1.25 -15.41
C THR A 172 6.77 1.09 -14.68
N LEU A 173 6.31 2.12 -13.97
CA LEU A 173 5.02 2.10 -13.26
C LEU A 173 3.83 1.91 -14.20
N PHE A 174 3.88 2.55 -15.37
CA PHE A 174 2.82 2.38 -16.38
C PHE A 174 2.81 1.00 -17.01
N LYS A 175 3.98 0.41 -17.28
CA LYS A 175 4.09 -0.98 -17.76
C LYS A 175 3.54 -1.98 -16.74
N ILE A 176 3.89 -1.83 -15.46
CA ILE A 176 3.35 -2.66 -14.38
C ILE A 176 1.81 -2.53 -14.32
N THR A 177 1.30 -1.30 -14.31
CA THR A 177 -0.15 -1.07 -14.28
C THR A 177 -0.84 -1.65 -15.52
N ALA A 178 -0.27 -1.50 -16.71
CA ALA A 178 -0.79 -2.05 -17.95
C ALA A 178 -0.84 -3.58 -17.93
N GLU A 179 0.24 -4.22 -17.49
CA GLU A 179 0.34 -5.68 -17.36
C GLU A 179 -0.77 -6.25 -16.47
N HIS A 180 -0.93 -5.70 -15.27
CA HIS A 180 -1.92 -6.19 -14.31
C HIS A 180 -3.36 -5.82 -14.66
N SER A 181 -3.60 -4.67 -15.27
CA SER A 181 -4.95 -4.22 -15.65
C SER A 181 -5.42 -4.77 -17.00
N GLY A 182 -4.50 -5.24 -17.85
CA GLY A 182 -4.79 -5.64 -19.21
C GLY A 182 -5.07 -4.47 -20.17
N GLN A 183 -4.78 -3.24 -19.78
CA GLN A 183 -4.90 -2.05 -20.61
C GLN A 183 -3.64 -1.85 -21.47
N PRO A 184 -3.74 -1.27 -22.66
CA PRO A 184 -2.57 -0.80 -23.41
C PRO A 184 -1.76 0.23 -22.61
N VAL A 185 -0.43 0.17 -22.67
CA VAL A 185 0.46 1.10 -21.95
C VAL A 185 0.16 2.55 -22.31
N GLU A 186 -0.10 2.84 -23.58
CA GLU A 186 -0.43 4.17 -24.10
C GLU A 186 -1.70 4.72 -23.46
N LYS A 187 -2.69 3.84 -23.21
CA LYS A 187 -3.92 4.23 -22.53
C LYS A 187 -3.65 4.55 -21.06
N VAL A 188 -2.86 3.73 -20.37
CA VAL A 188 -2.47 3.98 -18.99
C VAL A 188 -1.73 5.32 -18.87
N MET A 189 -0.82 5.62 -19.81
CA MET A 189 -0.08 6.90 -19.86
C MET A 189 -1.02 8.12 -19.98
N ILE A 190 -2.03 8.03 -20.84
CA ILE A 190 -3.01 9.11 -21.02
C ILE A 190 -3.89 9.26 -19.78
N ASP A 191 -4.40 8.15 -19.26
CA ASP A 191 -5.35 8.14 -18.15
C ASP A 191 -4.69 8.53 -16.81
N ALA A 192 -3.37 8.33 -16.67
CA ALA A 192 -2.59 8.68 -15.48
C ALA A 192 -1.88 10.05 -15.59
N GLU A 193 -2.06 10.80 -16.68
CA GLU A 193 -1.44 12.13 -16.87
C GLU A 193 -1.83 13.11 -15.75
N ARG A 194 -3.05 13.00 -15.25
CA ARG A 194 -3.59 13.72 -14.10
C ARG A 194 -4.29 12.75 -13.17
N ASP A 195 -4.67 13.22 -11.98
CA ASP A 195 -5.38 12.43 -11.00
C ASP A 195 -6.63 11.78 -11.62
N ASN A 196 -6.57 10.47 -11.79
CA ASN A 196 -7.68 9.64 -12.26
C ASN A 196 -8.25 8.89 -11.06
N ILE A 197 -9.32 9.44 -10.49
CA ILE A 197 -9.99 8.92 -9.31
C ILE A 197 -11.15 8.04 -9.76
N MET A 198 -11.09 6.76 -9.40
CA MET A 198 -12.08 5.75 -9.75
C MET A 198 -12.81 5.26 -8.50
N ASN A 199 -14.12 5.07 -8.62
CA ASN A 199 -14.88 4.23 -7.69
C ASN A 199 -14.59 2.74 -7.97
N PRO A 200 -15.03 1.79 -7.12
CA PRO A 200 -14.72 0.38 -7.30
C PRO A 200 -15.25 -0.23 -8.62
N GLU A 201 -16.42 0.20 -9.10
CA GLU A 201 -17.00 -0.26 -10.36
C GLU A 201 -16.15 0.19 -11.56
N GLU A 202 -15.70 1.43 -11.55
CA GLU A 202 -14.81 1.99 -12.57
C GLU A 202 -13.45 1.29 -12.55
N ALA A 203 -12.89 1.08 -11.36
CA ALA A 203 -11.61 0.39 -11.16
C ALA A 203 -11.67 -1.08 -11.62
N LYS A 204 -12.79 -1.77 -11.36
CA LYS A 204 -13.05 -3.13 -11.85
C LYS A 204 -13.16 -3.16 -13.37
N LYS A 205 -13.91 -2.24 -13.96
CA LYS A 205 -14.04 -2.11 -15.42
C LYS A 205 -12.71 -1.79 -16.09
N TYR A 206 -11.87 -1.01 -15.43
CA TYR A 206 -10.53 -0.68 -15.90
C TYR A 206 -9.56 -1.88 -15.82
N GLY A 207 -9.79 -2.79 -14.87
CA GLY A 207 -8.97 -3.98 -14.61
C GLY A 207 -7.97 -3.80 -13.47
N LEU A 208 -8.08 -2.72 -12.67
CA LEU A 208 -7.23 -2.50 -11.49
C LEU A 208 -7.57 -3.45 -10.35
N ILE A 209 -8.82 -3.91 -10.28
CA ILE A 209 -9.32 -4.89 -9.31
C ILE A 209 -10.18 -5.93 -10.02
N ASP A 210 -10.43 -7.05 -9.33
CA ASP A 210 -11.22 -8.17 -9.84
C ASP A 210 -12.62 -8.23 -9.22
N GLU A 211 -12.78 -7.80 -7.95
CA GLU A 211 -14.01 -7.99 -7.20
C GLU A 211 -14.35 -6.81 -6.29
N ILE A 212 -15.65 -6.61 -6.05
CA ILE A 212 -16.18 -5.65 -5.07
C ILE A 212 -16.96 -6.47 -4.04
N LEU A 213 -16.50 -6.44 -2.79
CA LEU A 213 -17.15 -7.17 -1.70
C LEU A 213 -18.15 -6.28 -0.97
N LEU A 214 -19.43 -6.53 -1.15
CA LEU A 214 -20.50 -5.85 -0.42
C LEU A 214 -20.65 -6.41 1.00
N HIS A 215 -20.66 -7.74 1.14
CA HIS A 215 -20.80 -8.43 2.41
C HIS A 215 -19.97 -9.72 2.41
N ARG A 216 -19.49 -10.13 3.59
CA ARG A 216 -19.00 -11.51 3.75
C ARG A 216 -20.22 -12.44 3.70
N GLU A 217 -20.12 -13.50 2.91
CA GLU A 217 -21.12 -14.58 2.96
C GLU A 217 -21.21 -15.13 4.39
N LYS A 218 -22.44 -15.16 4.93
CA LYS A 218 -22.65 -15.84 6.21
C LYS A 218 -22.42 -17.31 5.97
N LYS A 219 -21.39 -17.89 6.62
CA LYS A 219 -21.27 -19.35 6.68
C LYS A 219 -22.57 -19.88 7.30
N ASP A 220 -23.35 -20.64 6.53
CA ASP A 220 -24.46 -21.36 7.10
C ASP A 220 -23.91 -22.20 8.27
N LYS A 221 -24.47 -21.96 9.45
CA LYS A 221 -24.17 -22.79 10.62
C LYS A 221 -24.74 -24.18 10.32
N LYS A 222 -23.87 -25.12 9.92
CA LYS A 222 -24.17 -26.53 9.95
C LYS A 222 -24.16 -27.06 11.36
#